data_6ab55258e20ea2edc8d7a5d01e801cd2
#
_entry.id   6ab55258e20ea2edc8d7a5d01e801cd2
#
_cell.length_a   1.000
_cell.length_b   1.000
_cell.length_c   1.000
_cell.angle_alpha   90.00
_cell.angle_beta   90.00
_cell.angle_gamma   90.00
#
_symmetry.space_group_name_H-M   'P 1'
#
loop_
_entity.id
_entity.type
_entity.pdbx_description
1 polymer ?
#
loop_
_entity_poly.entity_id
_entity_poly.type
_entity_poly.pdbx_seq_one_letter_code
_entity_poly.pdbx_strand_id
1 'polypeptide(L)'
;MKKLLAALIATITLTANAFTITGAGASFPYPVYAKWAEAFKEATGNSVNYQSIGSSGGIKQIDRKTVDFGASDVARSQEELDKMGQIQFPMVMGGVVLVINVPGVEVNQLNLTMDQVVAIFSGKITNWKDLGQGLPNLPLILAVRSDGSGTTGVFTQHLADHTASFKDSVGVGKSVNWPENHVGGKGNAGVAATVKQIKGTIGYVEYAYAKQNNLVTTKIDGNKPSAEAFKNGKWILTAETFLIVYPDGANTKHIAEFVKFCYEHDEMADALDYVPLSAEKKAASLKTLGM
;
A
#
# COMPACT_ATOMS: atom_id res chain seq x y z
N MET A 1 -21.91 -71.58 -7.15
CA MET A 1 -20.68 -70.88 -6.71
C MET A 1 -20.52 -69.60 -7.53
N LYS A 2 -20.97 -68.44 -6.99
CA LYS A 2 -20.89 -67.16 -7.66
C LYS A 2 -19.61 -66.46 -7.14
N LYS A 3 -18.63 -66.21 -8.03
CA LYS A 3 -17.42 -65.48 -7.72
C LYS A 3 -17.74 -63.96 -7.77
N LEU A 4 -17.74 -63.31 -6.63
CA LEU A 4 -17.73 -61.83 -6.55
C LEU A 4 -16.31 -61.36 -6.92
N LEU A 5 -16.19 -60.61 -8.01
CA LEU A 5 -15.00 -59.89 -8.38
C LEU A 5 -15.12 -58.49 -7.73
N ALA A 6 -14.39 -58.23 -6.66
CA ALA A 6 -14.28 -56.90 -6.04
C ALA A 6 -13.26 -56.08 -6.85
N ALA A 7 -13.74 -55.10 -7.61
CA ALA A 7 -12.89 -54.12 -8.27
C ALA A 7 -12.41 -53.09 -7.25
N LEU A 8 -11.12 -53.11 -6.92
CA LEU A 8 -10.43 -52.14 -6.09
C LEU A 8 -10.17 -50.90 -6.97
N ILE A 9 -10.99 -49.85 -6.82
CA ILE A 9 -10.73 -48.54 -7.43
C ILE A 9 -9.65 -47.85 -6.60
N ALA A 10 -8.44 -47.91 -7.03
CA ALA A 10 -7.36 -47.12 -6.46
C ALA A 10 -7.55 -45.65 -6.88
N THR A 11 -8.11 -44.85 -6.00
CA THR A 11 -8.11 -43.39 -6.13
C THR A 11 -6.67 -42.92 -5.95
N ILE A 12 -5.99 -42.63 -7.06
CA ILE A 12 -4.69 -41.91 -7.05
C ILE A 12 -5.02 -40.47 -6.72
N THR A 13 -4.94 -40.13 -5.44
CA THR A 13 -4.88 -38.73 -5.01
C THR A 13 -3.53 -38.17 -5.48
N LEU A 14 -3.54 -37.40 -6.58
CA LEU A 14 -2.41 -36.54 -6.92
C LEU A 14 -2.27 -35.53 -5.78
N THR A 15 -1.40 -35.79 -4.83
CA THR A 15 -0.94 -34.77 -3.90
C THR A 15 -0.06 -33.81 -4.71
N ALA A 16 -0.66 -32.74 -5.22
CA ALA A 16 0.12 -31.63 -5.72
C ALA A 16 0.98 -31.15 -4.53
N ASN A 17 2.31 -31.15 -4.71
CA ASN A 17 3.21 -30.64 -3.68
C ASN A 17 2.89 -29.17 -3.46
N ALA A 18 2.52 -28.82 -2.22
CA ALA A 18 2.31 -27.42 -1.86
C ALA A 18 3.59 -26.61 -2.09
N PHE A 19 3.44 -25.43 -2.68
CA PHE A 19 4.54 -24.52 -2.91
C PHE A 19 4.51 -23.34 -1.93
N THR A 20 5.65 -22.66 -1.83
CA THR A 20 5.77 -21.40 -1.11
C THR A 20 6.43 -20.37 -2.02
N ILE A 21 5.79 -19.22 -2.22
CA ILE A 21 6.39 -18.07 -2.88
C ILE A 21 6.73 -16.99 -1.86
N THR A 22 7.81 -16.25 -2.14
CA THR A 22 8.32 -15.19 -1.28
C THR A 22 8.21 -13.85 -1.96
N GLY A 23 7.77 -12.84 -1.22
CA GLY A 23 7.66 -11.48 -1.71
C GLY A 23 8.13 -10.47 -0.68
N ALA A 24 8.52 -9.29 -1.14
CA ALA A 24 8.89 -8.20 -0.25
C ALA A 24 8.57 -6.84 -0.88
N GLY A 25 8.31 -5.84 -0.05
CA GLY A 25 8.16 -4.48 -0.56
C GLY A 25 7.21 -3.59 0.24
N ALA A 26 6.36 -2.88 -0.50
CA ALA A 26 5.47 -1.86 0.00
C ALA A 26 4.68 -2.29 1.24
N SER A 27 4.59 -1.42 2.24
CA SER A 27 3.72 -1.64 3.39
C SER A 27 2.27 -1.21 3.13
N PHE A 28 2.04 -0.42 2.10
CA PHE A 28 0.72 0.05 1.70
C PHE A 28 -0.28 -1.10 1.51
N PRO A 29 -0.01 -2.14 0.69
CA PRO A 29 -0.97 -3.23 0.46
C PRO A 29 -0.89 -4.34 1.52
N TYR A 30 0.01 -4.25 2.51
CA TYR A 30 0.26 -5.37 3.42
C TYR A 30 -1.00 -5.90 4.12
N PRO A 31 -1.95 -5.06 4.61
CA PRO A 31 -3.16 -5.57 5.24
C PRO A 31 -3.97 -6.52 4.33
N VAL A 32 -4.17 -6.16 3.07
CA VAL A 32 -4.91 -7.00 2.12
C VAL A 32 -4.06 -8.17 1.61
N TYR A 33 -2.75 -7.98 1.43
CA TYR A 33 -1.85 -9.08 1.02
C TYR A 33 -1.80 -10.18 2.08
N ALA A 34 -1.73 -9.81 3.37
CA ALA A 34 -1.78 -10.77 4.47
C ALA A 34 -3.09 -11.57 4.49
N LYS A 35 -4.22 -10.88 4.27
CA LYS A 35 -5.54 -11.53 4.21
C LYS A 35 -5.67 -12.46 3.01
N TRP A 36 -5.23 -12.04 1.82
CA TRP A 36 -5.21 -12.89 0.64
C TRP A 36 -4.27 -14.10 0.80
N ALA A 37 -3.08 -13.90 1.38
CA ALA A 37 -2.12 -14.98 1.61
C ALA A 37 -2.67 -16.04 2.56
N GLU A 38 -3.36 -15.65 3.63
CA GLU A 38 -4.02 -16.55 4.57
C GLU A 38 -5.12 -17.36 3.87
N ALA A 39 -6.05 -16.69 3.17
CA ALA A 39 -7.15 -17.33 2.46
C ALA A 39 -6.65 -18.22 1.31
N PHE A 40 -5.61 -17.81 0.59
CA PHE A 40 -4.99 -18.64 -0.45
C PHE A 40 -4.42 -19.94 0.13
N LYS A 41 -3.78 -19.85 1.29
CA LYS A 41 -3.26 -21.03 1.98
C LYS A 41 -4.37 -21.97 2.44
N GLU A 42 -5.46 -21.43 2.98
CA GLU A 42 -6.62 -22.23 3.40
C GLU A 42 -7.28 -22.93 2.21
N ALA A 43 -7.44 -22.23 1.08
CA ALA A 43 -8.10 -22.75 -0.11
C ALA A 43 -7.25 -23.75 -0.90
N THR A 44 -5.93 -23.60 -0.94
CA THR A 44 -5.06 -24.33 -1.87
C THR A 44 -3.97 -25.16 -1.19
N GLY A 45 -3.66 -24.90 0.08
CA GLY A 45 -2.49 -25.44 0.79
C GLY A 45 -1.18 -24.74 0.45
N ASN A 46 -1.16 -23.84 -0.55
CA ASN A 46 0.03 -23.10 -0.97
C ASN A 46 0.27 -21.88 -0.07
N SER A 47 1.52 -21.46 0.08
CA SER A 47 1.87 -20.36 0.99
C SER A 47 2.49 -19.18 0.27
N VAL A 48 2.20 -17.98 0.76
CA VAL A 48 2.82 -16.72 0.33
C VAL A 48 3.44 -16.04 1.54
N ASN A 49 4.75 -15.86 1.53
CA ASN A 49 5.48 -15.16 2.58
C ASN A 49 5.82 -13.75 2.09
N TYR A 50 5.12 -12.74 2.59
CA TYR A 50 5.35 -11.35 2.21
C TYR A 50 5.99 -10.55 3.33
N GLN A 51 7.10 -9.86 3.01
CA GLN A 51 7.84 -9.00 3.94
C GLN A 51 7.55 -7.53 3.65
N SER A 52 6.85 -6.87 4.57
CA SER A 52 6.53 -5.44 4.51
C SER A 52 7.74 -4.60 4.94
N ILE A 53 8.63 -4.26 3.99
CA ILE A 53 9.92 -3.58 4.23
C ILE A 53 10.08 -2.26 3.48
N GLY A 54 9.00 -1.77 2.87
CA GLY A 54 8.95 -0.56 2.03
C GLY A 54 9.31 -0.84 0.58
N SER A 55 8.79 0.00 -0.33
CA SER A 55 8.92 -0.18 -1.78
C SER A 55 10.37 -0.25 -2.24
N SER A 56 11.26 0.60 -1.71
CA SER A 56 12.68 0.55 -2.07
C SER A 56 13.36 -0.76 -1.63
N GLY A 57 12.93 -1.31 -0.48
CA GLY A 57 13.40 -2.61 0.00
C GLY A 57 12.98 -3.74 -0.92
N GLY A 58 11.71 -3.75 -1.33
CA GLY A 58 11.16 -4.73 -2.27
C GLY A 58 11.84 -4.70 -3.64
N ILE A 59 11.99 -3.50 -4.21
CA ILE A 59 12.71 -3.31 -5.47
C ILE A 59 14.14 -3.86 -5.38
N LYS A 60 14.87 -3.53 -4.31
CA LYS A 60 16.24 -4.05 -4.12
C LYS A 60 16.30 -5.57 -4.02
N GLN A 61 15.32 -6.20 -3.38
CA GLN A 61 15.28 -7.65 -3.23
C GLN A 61 14.93 -8.35 -4.53
N ILE A 62 13.94 -7.88 -5.28
CA ILE A 62 13.61 -8.47 -6.58
C ILE A 62 14.75 -8.27 -7.60
N ASP A 63 15.40 -7.10 -7.62
CA ASP A 63 16.56 -6.84 -8.49
C ASP A 63 17.73 -7.80 -8.21
N ARG A 64 17.88 -8.22 -6.96
CA ARG A 64 18.89 -9.22 -6.53
C ARG A 64 18.40 -10.67 -6.65
N LYS A 65 17.16 -10.88 -7.08
CA LYS A 65 16.52 -12.21 -7.15
C LYS A 65 16.52 -12.97 -5.82
N THR A 66 16.39 -12.24 -4.70
CA THR A 66 16.33 -12.83 -3.35
C THR A 66 14.89 -13.12 -2.90
N VAL A 67 13.91 -12.67 -3.68
CA VAL A 67 12.49 -12.96 -3.55
C VAL A 67 11.90 -13.28 -4.92
N ASP A 68 10.74 -13.91 -4.96
CA ASP A 68 10.03 -14.28 -6.18
C ASP A 68 9.30 -13.07 -6.78
N PHE A 69 8.83 -12.13 -5.93
CA PHE A 69 8.22 -10.88 -6.38
C PHE A 69 8.57 -9.69 -5.48
N GLY A 70 8.70 -8.52 -6.08
CA GLY A 70 8.77 -7.24 -5.38
C GLY A 70 7.42 -6.53 -5.37
N ALA A 71 7.19 -5.60 -4.43
CA ALA A 71 6.01 -4.76 -4.44
C ALA A 71 6.36 -3.28 -4.20
N SER A 72 5.71 -2.39 -4.97
CA SER A 72 5.92 -0.94 -4.90
C SER A 72 4.63 -0.18 -5.16
N ASP A 73 4.41 0.95 -4.44
CA ASP A 73 3.28 1.86 -4.69
C ASP A 73 3.65 2.95 -5.73
N VAL A 74 4.89 2.96 -6.18
CA VAL A 74 5.35 3.78 -7.30
C VAL A 74 5.81 2.83 -8.39
N ALA A 75 5.17 2.90 -9.56
CA ALA A 75 5.54 2.10 -10.71
C ALA A 75 7.00 2.37 -11.12
N ARG A 76 7.67 1.34 -11.61
CA ARG A 76 8.95 1.51 -12.33
C ARG A 76 8.66 2.05 -13.74
N SER A 77 9.59 2.81 -14.28
CA SER A 77 9.53 3.19 -15.68
C SER A 77 9.71 1.97 -16.59
N GLN A 78 9.21 2.04 -17.83
CA GLN A 78 9.41 0.97 -18.80
C GLN A 78 10.89 0.72 -19.07
N GLU A 79 11.71 1.78 -19.12
CA GLU A 79 13.16 1.68 -19.29
C GLU A 79 13.82 0.87 -18.15
N GLU A 80 13.40 1.12 -16.89
CA GLU A 80 13.90 0.33 -15.75
C GLU A 80 13.48 -1.13 -15.81
N LEU A 81 12.24 -1.40 -16.22
CA LEU A 81 11.74 -2.78 -16.39
C LEU A 81 12.48 -3.51 -17.47
N ASP A 82 12.66 -2.91 -18.65
CA ASP A 82 13.36 -3.50 -19.80
C ASP A 82 14.81 -3.80 -19.45
N LYS A 83 15.48 -2.86 -18.78
CA LYS A 83 16.87 -3.03 -18.33
C LYS A 83 17.04 -4.21 -17.37
N MET A 84 16.06 -4.45 -16.52
CA MET A 84 16.09 -5.54 -15.55
C MET A 84 15.48 -6.85 -16.08
N GLY A 85 14.84 -6.83 -17.23
CA GLY A 85 14.06 -7.96 -17.75
C GLY A 85 12.86 -8.30 -16.87
N GLN A 86 12.22 -7.29 -16.30
CA GLN A 86 11.09 -7.41 -15.37
C GLN A 86 9.79 -6.94 -16.01
N ILE A 87 8.70 -7.43 -15.48
CA ILE A 87 7.36 -6.93 -15.75
C ILE A 87 6.73 -6.43 -14.44
N GLN A 88 5.79 -5.50 -14.55
CA GLN A 88 4.98 -5.05 -13.43
C GLN A 88 3.51 -4.97 -13.82
N PHE A 89 2.65 -5.14 -12.84
CA PHE A 89 1.20 -5.01 -13.00
C PHE A 89 0.56 -4.56 -11.68
N PRO A 90 -0.57 -3.83 -11.74
CA PRO A 90 -1.24 -3.35 -10.54
C PRO A 90 -1.95 -4.50 -9.81
N MET A 91 -2.12 -4.36 -8.49
CA MET A 91 -2.83 -5.34 -7.65
C MET A 91 -4.13 -4.79 -7.07
N VAL A 92 -4.07 -3.60 -6.51
CA VAL A 92 -5.20 -2.97 -5.80
C VAL A 92 -4.93 -1.46 -5.70
N MET A 93 -5.98 -0.67 -5.57
CA MET A 93 -5.87 0.76 -5.29
C MET A 93 -6.28 1.04 -3.84
N GLY A 94 -5.68 2.05 -3.23
CA GLY A 94 -6.03 2.53 -1.90
C GLY A 94 -5.84 4.05 -1.77
N GLY A 95 -6.18 4.60 -0.61
CA GLY A 95 -6.03 6.02 -0.31
C GLY A 95 -4.92 6.28 0.69
N VAL A 96 -4.06 7.27 0.41
CA VAL A 96 -3.20 7.88 1.41
C VAL A 96 -4.02 8.90 2.18
N VAL A 97 -4.08 8.78 3.49
CA VAL A 97 -4.88 9.67 4.35
C VAL A 97 -4.00 10.37 5.37
N LEU A 98 -4.37 11.58 5.73
CA LEU A 98 -3.74 12.30 6.82
C LEU A 98 -4.33 11.83 8.14
N VAL A 99 -3.44 11.55 9.09
CA VAL A 99 -3.78 11.11 10.45
C VAL A 99 -3.13 12.03 11.47
N ILE A 100 -3.88 12.37 12.52
CA ILE A 100 -3.46 13.36 13.50
C ILE A 100 -3.63 12.87 14.94
N ASN A 101 -2.87 13.49 15.85
CA ASN A 101 -3.04 13.31 17.30
C ASN A 101 -3.11 14.68 17.97
N VAL A 102 -4.28 15.30 17.89
CA VAL A 102 -4.55 16.61 18.48
C VAL A 102 -5.68 16.48 19.50
N PRO A 103 -5.46 16.84 20.77
CA PRO A 103 -6.48 16.73 21.81
C PRO A 103 -7.76 17.50 21.44
N GLY A 104 -8.92 16.85 21.60
CA GLY A 104 -10.23 17.46 21.36
C GLY A 104 -10.64 17.51 19.88
N VAL A 105 -9.87 16.94 18.96
CA VAL A 105 -10.23 16.82 17.54
C VAL A 105 -10.69 15.40 17.26
N GLU A 106 -11.87 15.26 16.68
CA GLU A 106 -12.47 13.97 16.32
C GLU A 106 -12.23 13.61 14.85
N VAL A 107 -12.52 12.34 14.51
CA VAL A 107 -12.37 11.80 13.16
C VAL A 107 -13.12 12.64 12.13
N ASN A 108 -12.42 13.09 11.09
CA ASN A 108 -12.93 13.93 10.01
C ASN A 108 -13.58 15.26 10.48
N GLN A 109 -13.26 15.74 11.67
CA GLN A 109 -13.68 17.04 12.12
C GLN A 109 -12.85 18.14 11.47
N LEU A 110 -11.53 18.03 11.52
CA LEU A 110 -10.60 18.98 10.88
C LEU A 110 -10.69 18.89 9.36
N ASN A 111 -10.85 20.04 8.71
CA ASN A 111 -10.81 20.19 7.26
C ASN A 111 -9.60 21.02 6.85
N LEU A 112 -8.63 20.42 6.19
CA LEU A 112 -7.46 21.09 5.65
C LEU A 112 -7.66 21.39 4.17
N THR A 113 -7.20 22.54 3.71
CA THR A 113 -7.04 22.76 2.28
C THR A 113 -5.75 22.09 1.80
N MET A 114 -5.63 21.77 0.51
CA MET A 114 -4.39 21.22 -0.02
C MET A 114 -3.23 22.20 0.15
N ASP A 115 -3.46 23.52 0.07
CA ASP A 115 -2.44 24.52 0.37
C ASP A 115 -1.94 24.44 1.82
N GLN A 116 -2.84 24.20 2.78
CA GLN A 116 -2.46 23.98 4.17
C GLN A 116 -1.66 22.68 4.33
N VAL A 117 -2.03 21.61 3.65
CA VAL A 117 -1.26 20.36 3.66
C VAL A 117 0.16 20.60 3.13
N VAL A 118 0.29 21.29 2.00
CA VAL A 118 1.60 21.67 1.45
C VAL A 118 2.39 22.53 2.44
N ALA A 119 1.77 23.55 3.05
CA ALA A 119 2.42 24.42 4.02
C ALA A 119 2.90 23.69 5.27
N ILE A 120 2.12 22.73 5.76
CA ILE A 120 2.49 21.84 6.87
C ILE A 120 3.70 20.99 6.51
N PHE A 121 3.64 20.23 5.42
CA PHE A 121 4.70 19.28 5.06
C PHE A 121 5.93 19.94 4.45
N SER A 122 5.87 21.21 4.10
CA SER A 122 7.04 22.04 3.76
C SER A 122 7.60 22.84 4.96
N GLY A 123 7.07 22.65 6.17
CA GLY A 123 7.56 23.30 7.39
C GLY A 123 7.20 24.78 7.54
N LYS A 124 6.28 25.31 6.73
CA LYS A 124 5.80 26.70 6.82
C LYS A 124 4.79 26.88 7.96
N ILE A 125 4.05 25.83 8.31
CA ILE A 125 3.16 25.80 9.47
C ILE A 125 3.72 24.78 10.46
N THR A 126 4.08 25.25 11.66
CA THR A 126 4.73 24.47 12.70
C THR A 126 3.98 24.46 14.02
N ASN A 127 2.79 25.06 14.05
CA ASN A 127 1.92 25.08 15.21
C ASN A 127 0.45 24.89 14.79
N TRP A 128 -0.28 24.06 15.52
CA TRP A 128 -1.68 23.76 15.21
C TRP A 128 -2.60 24.99 15.25
N LYS A 129 -2.34 25.95 16.17
CA LYS A 129 -3.13 27.20 16.26
C LYS A 129 -3.10 28.02 14.97
N ASP A 130 -2.02 27.93 14.19
CA ASP A 130 -1.82 28.72 12.98
C ASP A 130 -2.75 28.27 11.83
N LEU A 131 -3.37 27.11 11.97
CA LEU A 131 -4.43 26.62 11.07
C LEU A 131 -5.82 27.23 11.39
N GLY A 132 -5.97 27.95 12.51
CA GLY A 132 -7.28 28.43 12.98
C GLY A 132 -8.17 27.28 13.45
N GLN A 133 -9.47 27.34 13.16
CA GLN A 133 -10.47 26.30 13.46
C GLN A 133 -10.57 25.94 14.95
N GLY A 134 -10.15 26.85 15.86
CA GLY A 134 -10.19 26.60 17.30
C GLY A 134 -9.13 25.63 17.82
N LEU A 135 -8.11 25.35 17.02
CA LEU A 135 -7.05 24.41 17.38
C LEU A 135 -6.13 24.94 18.48
N PRO A 136 -5.55 24.05 19.31
CA PRO A 136 -4.76 24.45 20.46
C PRO A 136 -3.41 25.04 20.04
N ASN A 137 -2.80 25.85 20.94
CA ASN A 137 -1.40 26.25 20.83
C ASN A 137 -0.50 25.02 21.15
N LEU A 138 -0.23 24.22 20.15
CA LEU A 138 0.49 22.96 20.26
C LEU A 138 1.50 22.87 19.09
N PRO A 139 2.79 22.55 19.35
CA PRO A 139 3.73 22.31 18.28
C PRO A 139 3.23 21.21 17.31
N LEU A 140 3.36 21.48 16.01
CA LEU A 140 3.01 20.53 14.96
C LEU A 140 4.25 19.72 14.60
N ILE A 141 4.16 18.40 14.69
CA ILE A 141 5.24 17.45 14.44
C ILE A 141 4.83 16.55 13.27
N LEU A 142 5.70 16.43 12.27
CA LEU A 142 5.48 15.57 11.12
C LEU A 142 5.84 14.12 11.48
N ALA A 143 4.90 13.19 11.36
CA ALA A 143 5.16 11.76 11.44
C ALA A 143 5.35 11.23 10.02
N VAL A 144 6.60 10.93 9.63
CA VAL A 144 6.99 10.60 8.27
C VAL A 144 7.66 9.23 8.18
N ARG A 145 7.88 8.74 6.98
CA ARG A 145 8.53 7.44 6.75
C ARG A 145 10.05 7.53 6.91
N SER A 146 10.62 6.61 7.69
CA SER A 146 12.06 6.45 7.86
C SER A 146 12.69 5.45 6.88
N ASP A 147 11.88 4.73 6.12
CA ASP A 147 12.29 3.77 5.09
C ASP A 147 11.99 4.32 3.68
N GLY A 148 12.58 3.70 2.65
CA GLY A 148 12.27 4.06 1.26
C GLY A 148 10.85 3.62 0.87
N SER A 149 9.92 4.56 0.93
CA SER A 149 8.48 4.37 0.94
C SER A 149 7.80 4.74 -0.37
N GLY A 150 7.05 3.80 -0.95
CA GLY A 150 6.14 4.11 -2.05
C GLY A 150 5.04 5.09 -1.64
N THR A 151 4.49 4.94 -0.42
CA THR A 151 3.49 5.87 0.13
C THR A 151 4.04 7.30 0.19
N THR A 152 5.30 7.47 0.61
CA THR A 152 5.98 8.80 0.54
C THR A 152 6.08 9.29 -0.90
N GLY A 153 6.47 8.41 -1.84
CA GLY A 153 6.58 8.77 -3.26
C GLY A 153 5.26 9.27 -3.84
N VAL A 154 4.17 8.56 -3.57
CA VAL A 154 2.81 8.96 -3.98
C VAL A 154 2.40 10.28 -3.33
N PHE A 155 2.54 10.37 -2.01
CA PHE A 155 2.16 11.57 -1.27
C PHE A 155 2.91 12.82 -1.75
N THR A 156 4.23 12.75 -1.84
CA THR A 156 5.06 13.88 -2.28
C THR A 156 4.83 14.25 -3.74
N GLN A 157 4.50 13.28 -4.61
CA GLN A 157 4.13 13.57 -5.99
C GLN A 157 2.84 14.39 -6.06
N HIS A 158 1.79 14.00 -5.33
CA HIS A 158 0.55 14.76 -5.30
C HIS A 158 0.73 16.18 -4.75
N LEU A 159 1.57 16.38 -3.72
CA LEU A 159 1.86 17.72 -3.21
C LEU A 159 2.64 18.57 -4.23
N ALA A 160 3.55 17.96 -4.97
CA ALA A 160 4.32 18.65 -6.02
C ALA A 160 3.47 18.96 -7.25
N ASP A 161 2.52 18.10 -7.59
CA ASP A 161 1.55 18.34 -8.69
C ASP A 161 0.61 19.50 -8.34
N HIS A 162 0.27 19.66 -7.03
CA HIS A 162 -0.51 20.80 -6.56
C HIS A 162 0.29 22.11 -6.60
N THR A 163 1.58 22.07 -6.22
CA THR A 163 2.46 23.24 -6.29
C THR A 163 3.93 22.88 -6.52
N ALA A 164 4.53 23.47 -7.55
CA ALA A 164 5.95 23.26 -7.88
C ALA A 164 6.89 23.61 -6.71
N SER A 165 6.55 24.60 -5.87
CA SER A 165 7.38 25.00 -4.74
C SER A 165 7.60 23.90 -3.70
N PHE A 166 6.71 22.90 -3.61
CA PHE A 166 6.90 21.74 -2.74
C PHE A 166 8.07 20.87 -3.24
N LYS A 167 8.15 20.64 -4.55
CA LYS A 167 9.24 19.89 -5.16
C LYS A 167 10.60 20.55 -4.89
N ASP A 168 10.65 21.89 -4.96
CA ASP A 168 11.89 22.65 -4.75
C ASP A 168 12.33 22.66 -3.28
N SER A 169 11.38 22.63 -2.32
CA SER A 169 11.66 22.73 -0.89
C SER A 169 11.88 21.39 -0.19
N VAL A 170 11.11 20.37 -0.55
CA VAL A 170 11.11 19.05 0.12
C VAL A 170 11.59 17.95 -0.83
N GLY A 171 11.22 18.03 -2.09
CA GLY A 171 11.49 17.02 -3.10
C GLY A 171 10.32 16.06 -3.32
N VAL A 172 10.51 15.14 -4.29
CA VAL A 172 9.58 14.09 -4.66
C VAL A 172 10.32 12.75 -4.71
N GLY A 173 9.76 11.73 -4.12
CA GLY A 173 10.34 10.39 -4.18
C GLY A 173 10.07 9.52 -2.96
N LYS A 174 10.63 8.32 -2.97
CA LYS A 174 10.49 7.33 -1.90
C LYS A 174 11.23 7.73 -0.61
N SER A 175 12.12 8.71 -0.69
CA SER A 175 12.82 9.37 0.43
C SER A 175 13.06 10.83 0.03
N VAL A 176 12.75 11.76 0.91
CA VAL A 176 12.87 13.21 0.69
C VAL A 176 13.43 13.90 1.92
N ASN A 177 13.76 15.18 1.80
CA ASN A 177 14.30 16.00 2.89
C ASN A 177 13.15 16.68 3.65
N TRP A 178 12.62 15.99 4.65
CA TRP A 178 11.59 16.57 5.50
C TRP A 178 12.09 17.74 6.35
N PRO A 179 11.22 18.72 6.69
CA PRO A 179 11.53 19.77 7.67
C PRO A 179 12.00 19.20 9.01
N GLU A 180 12.77 19.98 9.79
CA GLU A 180 13.38 19.52 11.05
C GLU A 180 12.39 19.04 12.12
N ASN A 181 11.13 19.51 12.10
CA ASN A 181 10.08 19.12 13.04
C ASN A 181 9.44 17.76 12.72
N HIS A 182 10.24 16.77 12.36
CA HIS A 182 9.72 15.44 12.00
C HIS A 182 10.23 14.30 12.90
N VAL A 183 9.45 13.22 12.93
CA VAL A 183 9.79 11.94 13.56
C VAL A 183 9.55 10.82 12.55
N GLY A 184 10.50 9.89 12.44
CA GLY A 184 10.46 8.80 11.49
C GLY A 184 9.73 7.57 12.02
N GLY A 185 8.84 6.97 11.23
CA GLY A 185 8.21 5.67 11.48
C GLY A 185 8.53 4.69 10.35
N LYS A 186 8.89 3.45 10.69
CA LYS A 186 9.15 2.41 9.69
C LYS A 186 7.85 1.79 9.18
N GLY A 187 7.62 1.87 7.88
CA GLY A 187 6.39 1.39 7.25
C GLY A 187 5.17 2.23 7.62
N ASN A 188 4.01 1.95 7.03
CA ASN A 188 2.74 2.56 7.43
C ASN A 188 2.43 2.28 8.91
N ALA A 189 2.72 1.08 9.39
CA ALA A 189 2.53 0.69 10.80
C ALA A 189 3.35 1.57 11.77
N GLY A 190 4.61 1.87 11.43
CA GLY A 190 5.47 2.73 12.26
C GLY A 190 4.96 4.16 12.32
N VAL A 191 4.51 4.73 11.20
CA VAL A 191 3.88 6.07 11.18
C VAL A 191 2.59 6.06 12.01
N ALA A 192 1.73 5.06 11.83
CA ALA A 192 0.50 4.92 12.61
C ALA A 192 0.78 4.87 14.12
N ALA A 193 1.77 4.08 14.54
CA ALA A 193 2.19 3.98 15.93
C ALA A 193 2.74 5.32 16.48
N THR A 194 3.56 6.02 15.70
CA THR A 194 4.11 7.34 16.05
C THR A 194 2.99 8.35 16.29
N VAL A 195 2.03 8.45 15.36
CA VAL A 195 0.88 9.35 15.51
C VAL A 195 0.06 9.00 16.74
N LYS A 196 -0.20 7.73 16.98
CA LYS A 196 -0.97 7.29 18.17
C LYS A 196 -0.31 7.69 19.50
N GLN A 197 1.01 7.69 19.54
CA GLN A 197 1.79 7.91 20.77
C GLN A 197 2.14 9.37 21.04
N ILE A 198 2.39 10.19 20.00
CA ILE A 198 2.94 11.54 20.13
C ILE A 198 1.87 12.58 19.84
N LYS A 199 1.50 13.34 20.87
CA LYS A 199 0.57 14.49 20.72
C LYS A 199 1.17 15.58 19.83
N GLY A 200 0.34 16.22 19.04
CA GLY A 200 0.73 17.26 18.10
C GLY A 200 1.21 16.72 16.75
N THR A 201 1.22 15.41 16.55
CA THR A 201 1.63 14.84 15.28
C THR A 201 0.55 14.92 14.19
N ILE A 202 1.03 15.09 12.96
CA ILE A 202 0.33 14.79 11.72
C ILE A 202 1.20 13.86 10.88
N GLY A 203 0.60 12.80 10.34
CA GLY A 203 1.29 11.85 9.46
C GLY A 203 0.42 11.49 8.27
N TYR A 204 0.96 10.68 7.38
CA TYR A 204 0.25 10.10 6.24
C TYR A 204 0.43 8.57 6.26
N VAL A 205 -0.66 7.87 6.09
CA VAL A 205 -0.70 6.39 6.02
C VAL A 205 -1.72 5.94 4.99
N GLU A 206 -1.61 4.69 4.56
CA GLU A 206 -2.70 4.05 3.84
C GLU A 206 -3.92 3.86 4.77
N TYR A 207 -5.13 3.98 4.21
CA TYR A 207 -6.37 4.14 4.97
C TYR A 207 -6.71 2.96 5.89
N ALA A 208 -6.42 1.71 5.49
CA ALA A 208 -6.63 0.55 6.36
C ALA A 208 -5.84 0.66 7.68
N TYR A 209 -4.62 1.23 7.65
CA TYR A 209 -3.84 1.47 8.87
C TYR A 209 -4.49 2.52 9.78
N ALA A 210 -5.06 3.57 9.21
CA ALA A 210 -5.79 4.56 10.00
C ALA A 210 -6.98 3.93 10.72
N LYS A 211 -7.77 3.09 10.02
CA LYS A 211 -8.92 2.38 10.58
C LYS A 211 -8.51 1.34 11.63
N GLN A 212 -7.57 0.46 11.32
CA GLN A 212 -7.11 -0.60 12.22
C GLN A 212 -6.51 -0.07 13.53
N ASN A 213 -5.92 1.13 13.48
CA ASN A 213 -5.32 1.77 14.67
C ASN A 213 -6.24 2.80 15.34
N ASN A 214 -7.47 2.99 14.85
CA ASN A 214 -8.44 3.99 15.33
C ASN A 214 -7.83 5.40 15.35
N LEU A 215 -7.11 5.79 14.29
CA LEU A 215 -6.49 7.09 14.17
C LEU A 215 -7.53 8.15 13.73
N VAL A 216 -7.32 9.37 14.17
CA VAL A 216 -8.13 10.52 13.75
C VAL A 216 -7.67 10.94 12.35
N THR A 217 -8.54 10.78 11.36
CA THR A 217 -8.33 11.26 9.98
C THR A 217 -8.86 12.66 9.80
N THR A 218 -8.36 13.39 8.80
CA THR A 218 -8.82 14.73 8.42
C THR A 218 -9.59 14.69 7.11
N LYS A 219 -10.38 15.74 6.84
CA LYS A 219 -10.82 16.04 5.47
C LYS A 219 -9.73 16.82 4.73
N ILE A 220 -9.77 16.75 3.41
CA ILE A 220 -9.01 17.61 2.51
C ILE A 220 -10.00 18.23 1.52
N ASP A 221 -10.00 19.57 1.44
CA ASP A 221 -10.90 20.34 0.56
C ASP A 221 -12.38 19.90 0.68
N GLY A 222 -12.83 19.66 1.93
CA GLY A 222 -14.19 19.24 2.25
C GLY A 222 -14.47 17.74 2.05
N ASN A 223 -13.59 17.00 1.40
CA ASN A 223 -13.75 15.56 1.16
C ASN A 223 -13.21 14.76 2.34
N LYS A 224 -13.97 13.76 2.80
CA LYS A 224 -13.53 12.77 3.78
C LYS A 224 -12.99 11.53 3.09
N PRO A 225 -11.95 10.87 3.63
CA PRO A 225 -11.45 9.61 3.06
C PRO A 225 -12.48 8.49 3.22
N SER A 226 -12.68 7.72 2.16
CA SER A 226 -13.47 6.50 2.13
C SER A 226 -13.18 5.73 0.84
N ALA A 227 -13.43 4.41 0.82
CA ALA A 227 -13.28 3.60 -0.40
C ALA A 227 -14.10 4.17 -1.57
N GLU A 228 -15.31 4.68 -1.31
CA GLU A 228 -16.12 5.35 -2.33
C GLU A 228 -15.43 6.61 -2.87
N ALA A 229 -14.88 7.46 -1.98
CA ALA A 229 -14.18 8.69 -2.39
C ALA A 229 -12.90 8.37 -3.19
N PHE A 230 -12.22 7.27 -2.90
CA PHE A 230 -11.07 6.78 -3.66
C PHE A 230 -11.51 6.33 -5.05
N LYS A 231 -12.57 5.52 -5.13
CA LYS A 231 -13.10 4.96 -6.38
C LYS A 231 -13.61 6.03 -7.36
N ASN A 232 -14.26 7.07 -6.83
CA ASN A 232 -14.88 8.12 -7.67
C ASN A 232 -14.00 9.37 -7.86
N GLY A 233 -12.74 9.34 -7.40
CA GLY A 233 -11.77 10.43 -7.58
C GLY A 233 -12.03 11.68 -6.73
N LYS A 234 -12.96 11.64 -5.76
CA LYS A 234 -13.17 12.76 -4.82
C LYS A 234 -12.03 12.91 -3.82
N TRP A 235 -11.37 11.81 -3.48
CA TRP A 235 -10.15 11.82 -2.70
C TRP A 235 -8.96 11.70 -3.64
N ILE A 236 -8.14 12.74 -3.70
CA ILE A 236 -7.07 12.83 -4.70
C ILE A 236 -5.82 12.04 -4.36
N LEU A 237 -5.53 11.81 -3.07
CA LEU A 237 -4.33 11.09 -2.62
C LEU A 237 -4.54 9.57 -2.73
N THR A 238 -4.70 9.08 -3.96
CA THR A 238 -4.86 7.64 -4.24
C THR A 238 -3.64 7.06 -4.94
N ALA A 239 -3.42 5.76 -4.76
CA ALA A 239 -2.38 5.02 -5.45
C ALA A 239 -2.83 3.60 -5.78
N GLU A 240 -2.37 3.09 -6.92
CA GLU A 240 -2.28 1.65 -7.18
C GLU A 240 -0.97 1.11 -6.59
N THR A 241 -0.99 -0.12 -6.14
CA THR A 241 0.23 -0.84 -5.79
C THR A 241 0.54 -1.89 -6.85
N PHE A 242 1.81 -2.13 -7.11
CA PHE A 242 2.28 -2.96 -8.21
C PHE A 242 3.08 -4.15 -7.68
N LEU A 243 2.89 -5.33 -8.28
CA LEU A 243 3.87 -6.40 -8.19
C LEU A 243 4.88 -6.26 -9.33
N ILE A 244 6.13 -6.63 -9.03
CA ILE A 244 7.26 -6.64 -9.96
C ILE A 244 7.82 -8.05 -9.95
N VAL A 245 7.89 -8.68 -11.12
CA VAL A 245 8.33 -10.07 -11.27
C VAL A 245 9.25 -10.24 -12.48
N TYR A 246 10.02 -11.33 -12.52
CA TYR A 246 10.67 -11.80 -13.74
C TYR A 246 9.71 -12.74 -14.49
N PRO A 247 9.40 -12.49 -15.78
CA PRO A 247 8.41 -13.29 -16.52
C PRO A 247 8.83 -14.76 -16.68
N ASP A 248 10.14 -15.03 -16.71
CA ASP A 248 10.76 -16.35 -16.79
C ASP A 248 11.25 -16.88 -15.43
N GLY A 249 10.84 -16.26 -14.34
CA GLY A 249 11.19 -16.69 -12.98
C GLY A 249 10.66 -18.08 -12.65
N ALA A 250 11.41 -18.85 -11.86
CA ALA A 250 11.05 -20.22 -11.50
C ALA A 250 9.66 -20.37 -10.88
N ASN A 251 9.21 -19.34 -10.14
CA ASN A 251 7.92 -19.34 -9.43
C ASN A 251 6.86 -18.43 -10.06
N THR A 252 7.10 -17.89 -11.26
CA THR A 252 6.17 -16.94 -11.91
C THR A 252 4.79 -17.55 -12.15
N LYS A 253 4.70 -18.84 -12.49
CA LYS A 253 3.43 -19.56 -12.62
C LYS A 253 2.68 -19.59 -11.27
N HIS A 254 3.36 -19.82 -10.17
CA HIS A 254 2.77 -19.84 -8.83
C HIS A 254 2.35 -18.43 -8.37
N ILE A 255 3.10 -17.40 -8.78
CA ILE A 255 2.71 -16.00 -8.57
C ILE A 255 1.42 -15.72 -9.35
N ALA A 256 1.32 -16.16 -10.61
CA ALA A 256 0.12 -15.97 -11.42
C ALA A 256 -1.12 -16.64 -10.79
N GLU A 257 -0.99 -17.84 -10.21
CA GLU A 257 -2.06 -18.51 -9.45
C GLU A 257 -2.51 -17.66 -8.25
N PHE A 258 -1.56 -17.13 -7.47
CA PHE A 258 -1.86 -16.24 -6.35
C PHE A 258 -2.54 -14.93 -6.81
N VAL A 259 -2.01 -14.29 -7.84
CA VAL A 259 -2.58 -13.03 -8.39
C VAL A 259 -4.00 -13.26 -8.89
N LYS A 260 -4.26 -14.37 -9.60
CA LYS A 260 -5.59 -14.75 -10.03
C LYS A 260 -6.53 -14.91 -8.83
N PHE A 261 -6.11 -15.63 -7.79
CA PHE A 261 -6.87 -15.77 -6.55
C PHE A 261 -7.21 -14.42 -5.93
N CYS A 262 -6.23 -13.50 -5.82
CA CYS A 262 -6.47 -12.15 -5.29
C CYS A 262 -7.53 -11.40 -6.10
N TYR A 263 -7.48 -11.48 -7.42
CA TYR A 263 -8.42 -10.79 -8.31
C TYR A 263 -9.83 -11.41 -8.32
N GLU A 264 -9.97 -12.66 -7.93
CA GLU A 264 -11.25 -13.35 -7.78
C GLU A 264 -11.90 -13.12 -6.41
N HIS A 265 -11.17 -12.48 -5.45
CA HIS A 265 -11.61 -12.25 -4.07
C HIS A 265 -11.60 -10.74 -3.72
N ASP A 266 -12.33 -9.96 -4.51
CA ASP A 266 -12.47 -8.49 -4.33
C ASP A 266 -13.07 -8.11 -2.97
N GLU A 267 -13.98 -8.95 -2.44
CA GLU A 267 -14.62 -8.74 -1.15
C GLU A 267 -13.62 -8.63 0.01
N MET A 268 -12.45 -9.24 -0.12
CA MET A 268 -11.39 -9.13 0.90
C MET A 268 -10.72 -7.77 0.87
N ALA A 269 -10.57 -7.17 -0.32
CA ALA A 269 -10.06 -5.82 -0.49
C ALA A 269 -11.09 -4.80 -0.03
N ASP A 270 -12.35 -4.95 -0.47
CA ASP A 270 -13.47 -4.08 -0.06
C ASP A 270 -13.64 -4.05 1.46
N ALA A 271 -13.51 -5.19 2.13
CA ALA A 271 -13.62 -5.29 3.59
C ALA A 271 -12.55 -4.50 4.36
N LEU A 272 -11.46 -4.12 3.69
CA LEU A 272 -10.36 -3.30 4.22
C LEU A 272 -10.32 -1.90 3.61
N ASP A 273 -11.38 -1.49 2.90
CA ASP A 273 -11.53 -0.21 2.22
C ASP A 273 -10.49 0.05 1.10
N TYR A 274 -9.87 -1.00 0.56
CA TYR A 274 -9.19 -0.91 -0.72
C TYR A 274 -10.20 -0.92 -1.86
N VAL A 275 -9.78 -0.45 -3.02
CA VAL A 275 -10.61 -0.46 -4.22
C VAL A 275 -10.06 -1.51 -5.18
N PRO A 276 -10.81 -2.57 -5.48
CA PRO A 276 -10.43 -3.55 -6.49
C PRO A 276 -10.22 -2.93 -7.86
N LEU A 277 -9.36 -3.55 -8.65
CA LEU A 277 -9.12 -3.12 -10.04
C LEU A 277 -10.33 -3.42 -10.92
N SER A 278 -10.46 -2.68 -12.03
CA SER A 278 -11.45 -3.01 -13.05
C SER A 278 -11.17 -4.39 -13.68
N ALA A 279 -12.20 -5.03 -14.20
CA ALA A 279 -12.07 -6.32 -14.89
C ALA A 279 -11.06 -6.25 -16.06
N GLU A 280 -11.00 -5.12 -16.77
CA GLU A 280 -10.06 -4.89 -17.85
C GLU A 280 -8.61 -4.88 -17.35
N LYS A 281 -8.31 -4.16 -16.27
CA LYS A 281 -6.96 -4.12 -15.66
C LYS A 281 -6.54 -5.50 -15.13
N LYS A 282 -7.44 -6.23 -14.49
CA LYS A 282 -7.19 -7.60 -14.03
C LYS A 282 -6.85 -8.55 -15.18
N ALA A 283 -7.65 -8.50 -16.25
CA ALA A 283 -7.41 -9.33 -17.45
C ALA A 283 -6.07 -8.98 -18.11
N ALA A 284 -5.73 -7.69 -18.23
CA ALA A 284 -4.44 -7.26 -18.77
C ALA A 284 -3.27 -7.75 -17.90
N SER A 285 -3.40 -7.69 -16.58
CA SER A 285 -2.38 -8.19 -15.64
C SER A 285 -2.17 -9.70 -15.76
N LEU A 286 -3.25 -10.49 -15.82
CA LEU A 286 -3.18 -11.94 -16.00
C LEU A 286 -2.55 -12.30 -17.35
N LYS A 287 -2.92 -11.60 -18.44
CA LYS A 287 -2.28 -11.77 -19.74
C LYS A 287 -0.78 -11.49 -19.70
N THR A 288 -0.35 -10.46 -18.96
CA THR A 288 1.07 -10.15 -18.77
C THR A 288 1.82 -11.28 -18.05
N LEU A 289 1.12 -12.05 -17.21
CA LEU A 289 1.63 -13.23 -16.51
C LEU A 289 1.50 -14.55 -17.32
N GLY A 290 1.00 -14.48 -18.57
CA GLY A 290 0.86 -15.65 -19.45
C GLY A 290 -0.37 -16.52 -19.16
N MET A 291 -1.41 -15.95 -18.55
CA MET A 291 -2.70 -16.60 -18.24
C MET A 291 -3.81 -16.18 -19.18
#